data_8d22f217a9a8f75c8d0d6c8486312f64
#
_entry.id   8d22f217a9a8f75c8d0d6c8486312f64
#
_cell.length_a   1.000
_cell.length_b   1.000
_cell.length_c   1.000
_cell.angle_alpha   90.00
_cell.angle_beta   90.00
_cell.angle_gamma   90.00
#
_symmetry.space_group_name_H-M   'P 1'
#
loop_
_entity.id
_entity.type
_entity.pdbx_description
1 polymer ?
#
loop_
_entity_poly.entity_id
_entity_poly.type
_entity_poly.pdbx_seq_one_letter_code
_entity_poly.pdbx_strand_id
1 'polypeptide(L)'
;DFCLSRGLGDVYKRQTIYYQDWYNKYDQVSVALNASNFSGVYQEFVKCVSNLLPFNFDDIAYTVLSYQNNSTELTKYSQKRLTMIGEYLKEDSELELVLLDGYTDSYGGRWNNEQLSIRRANEVKSYLTTLGVPEDRIQLTGHGEKRHIAPNDTRESRAQNRRVVVRLSKS
;
A
#
# COMPACT_ATOMS: atom_id res chain seq x y z
N ASP A 1 27.34 4.84 -3.96
CA ASP A 1 28.16 4.99 -2.74
C ASP A 1 28.87 6.35 -2.58
N PHE A 2 28.64 7.29 -3.48
CA PHE A 2 29.37 8.59 -3.45
C PHE A 2 28.61 9.73 -2.76
N CYS A 3 27.35 9.55 -2.38
CA CYS A 3 26.54 10.61 -1.80
C CYS A 3 26.36 10.59 -0.28
N LEU A 4 26.83 9.56 0.44
CA LEU A 4 26.48 9.36 1.84
C LEU A 4 27.62 9.59 2.87
N SER A 5 28.83 9.96 2.45
CA SER A 5 29.96 10.05 3.37
C SER A 5 30.45 11.46 3.73
N ARG A 6 29.83 12.51 3.19
CA ARG A 6 30.25 13.88 3.50
C ARG A 6 29.08 14.70 4.02
N GLY A 7 29.23 15.18 5.26
CA GLY A 7 28.22 15.93 5.96
C GLY A 7 27.74 17.20 5.20
N LEU A 8 26.62 17.73 5.65
CA LEU A 8 25.90 18.90 5.12
C LEU A 8 26.77 20.14 4.76
N GLY A 9 28.03 20.18 5.16
CA GLY A 9 28.98 21.26 4.81
C GLY A 9 29.42 21.29 3.34
N ASP A 10 29.24 20.19 2.60
CA ASP A 10 29.69 20.12 1.20
C ASP A 10 28.62 20.53 0.16
N VAL A 11 27.39 20.77 0.60
CA VAL A 11 26.25 21.17 -0.28
C VAL A 11 26.47 22.54 -0.91
N TYR A 12 27.35 23.35 -0.34
CA TYR A 12 27.67 24.70 -0.84
C TYR A 12 28.92 24.75 -1.73
N LYS A 13 29.55 23.62 -2.01
CA LYS A 13 30.72 23.61 -2.89
C LYS A 13 30.28 23.61 -4.34
N ARG A 14 30.93 24.52 -5.09
CA ARG A 14 30.82 24.61 -6.54
C ARG A 14 31.35 23.30 -7.15
N GLN A 15 30.50 22.51 -7.77
CA GLN A 15 30.96 21.36 -8.56
C GLN A 15 31.35 21.84 -9.95
N THR A 16 32.60 21.59 -10.33
CA THR A 16 33.09 21.86 -11.67
C THR A 16 33.33 20.53 -12.38
N ILE A 17 32.61 20.34 -13.49
CA ILE A 17 32.76 19.18 -14.35
C ILE A 17 33.71 19.60 -15.46
N TYR A 18 34.80 18.89 -15.63
CA TYR A 18 35.74 19.08 -16.72
C TYR A 18 35.42 18.07 -17.80
N TYR A 19 35.16 18.56 -19.00
CA TYR A 19 34.98 17.75 -20.18
C TYR A 19 36.15 18.02 -21.14
N GLN A 20 36.81 16.96 -21.59
CA GLN A 20 37.88 17.04 -22.58
C GLN A 20 37.40 16.32 -23.83
N ASP A 21 37.48 17.00 -24.97
CA ASP A 21 37.14 16.40 -26.26
C ASP A 21 38.16 15.31 -26.59
N TRP A 22 37.68 14.14 -26.99
CA TRP A 22 38.51 13.02 -27.35
C TRP A 22 39.23 13.26 -28.71
N TYR A 23 38.75 14.20 -29.54
CA TYR A 23 39.38 14.60 -30.77
C TYR A 23 40.49 15.65 -30.58
N ASN A 24 40.33 16.54 -29.62
CA ASN A 24 41.24 17.66 -29.42
C ASN A 24 41.58 17.76 -27.91
N LYS A 25 42.76 17.27 -27.55
CA LYS A 25 43.25 17.32 -26.18
C LYS A 25 43.47 18.73 -25.61
N TYR A 26 43.43 19.74 -26.46
CA TYR A 26 43.62 21.15 -26.06
C TYR A 26 42.30 21.84 -25.74
N ASP A 27 41.17 21.30 -26.17
CA ASP A 27 39.86 21.88 -25.88
C ASP A 27 39.29 21.27 -24.59
N GLN A 28 39.48 22.02 -23.52
CA GLN A 28 38.91 21.66 -22.21
C GLN A 28 37.75 22.60 -21.89
N VAL A 29 36.57 22.05 -21.82
CA VAL A 29 35.37 22.75 -21.38
C VAL A 29 35.13 22.47 -19.89
N SER A 30 35.03 23.52 -19.10
CA SER A 30 34.64 23.42 -17.69
C SER A 30 33.23 23.97 -17.48
N VAL A 31 32.35 23.15 -16.95
CA VAL A 31 31.00 23.56 -16.58
C VAL A 31 30.91 23.58 -15.07
N ALA A 32 30.65 24.73 -14.50
CA ALA A 32 30.48 24.88 -13.07
C ALA A 32 28.98 24.96 -12.72
N LEU A 33 28.52 24.03 -11.92
CA LEU A 33 27.19 24.06 -11.36
C LEU A 33 27.18 24.94 -10.12
N ASN A 34 26.39 26.00 -10.14
CA ASN A 34 26.21 26.86 -8.97
C ASN A 34 25.19 26.23 -8.01
N ALA A 35 25.68 25.76 -6.86
CA ALA A 35 24.83 25.15 -5.84
C ALA A 35 24.20 26.16 -4.86
N SER A 36 24.38 27.48 -5.06
CA SER A 36 23.92 28.50 -4.11
C SER A 36 22.40 28.47 -3.85
N ASN A 37 21.61 28.05 -4.83
CA ASN A 37 20.15 27.93 -4.69
C ASN A 37 19.65 26.48 -4.53
N PHE A 38 20.57 25.51 -4.45
CA PHE A 38 20.22 24.10 -4.40
C PHE A 38 19.64 23.68 -3.03
N SER A 39 20.05 24.33 -1.95
CA SER A 39 19.68 23.95 -0.59
C SER A 39 18.16 23.99 -0.36
N GLY A 40 17.47 25.05 -0.81
CA GLY A 40 16.02 25.17 -0.67
C GLY A 40 15.27 24.07 -1.44
N VAL A 41 15.60 23.92 -2.71
CA VAL A 41 14.99 22.90 -3.59
C VAL A 41 15.30 21.49 -3.09
N TYR A 42 16.50 21.24 -2.57
CA TYR A 42 16.86 19.95 -2.01
C TYR A 42 16.07 19.64 -0.72
N GLN A 43 15.86 20.62 0.14
CA GLN A 43 15.03 20.43 1.34
C GLN A 43 13.57 20.13 0.99
N GLU A 44 13.02 20.82 0.00
CA GLU A 44 11.68 20.54 -0.51
C GLU A 44 11.60 19.14 -1.12
N PHE A 45 12.60 18.74 -1.90
CA PHE A 45 12.71 17.36 -2.43
C PHE A 45 12.78 16.32 -1.33
N VAL A 46 13.63 16.50 -0.32
CA VAL A 46 13.73 15.57 0.83
C VAL A 46 12.40 15.49 1.57
N LYS A 47 11.72 16.62 1.79
CA LYS A 47 10.39 16.64 2.41
C LYS A 47 9.36 15.90 1.55
N CYS A 48 9.38 16.09 0.24
CA CYS A 48 8.52 15.36 -0.69
C CYS A 48 8.77 13.86 -0.61
N VAL A 49 10.04 13.42 -0.71
CA VAL A 49 10.41 12.00 -0.63
C VAL A 49 10.04 11.38 0.73
N SER A 50 10.19 12.12 1.84
CA SER A 50 9.82 11.63 3.17
C SER A 50 8.32 11.44 3.36
N ASN A 51 7.50 12.12 2.55
CA ASN A 51 6.04 12.00 2.57
C ASN A 51 5.51 10.94 1.60
N LEU A 52 6.37 10.34 0.77
CA LEU A 52 5.93 9.25 -0.11
C LEU A 52 5.54 8.02 0.72
N LEU A 53 4.44 7.40 0.33
CA LEU A 53 4.05 6.11 0.89
C LEU A 53 5.10 5.05 0.53
N PRO A 54 5.50 4.17 1.48
CA PRO A 54 6.49 3.13 1.22
C PRO A 54 5.93 1.94 0.41
N PHE A 55 4.77 2.10 -0.21
CA PHE A 55 4.06 1.10 -1.01
C PHE A 55 3.27 1.79 -2.12
N ASN A 56 3.01 1.06 -3.20
CA ASN A 56 2.26 1.53 -4.36
C ASN A 56 0.88 0.86 -4.46
N PHE A 57 0.11 1.21 -5.50
CA PHE A 57 -1.20 0.64 -5.77
C PHE A 57 -1.16 -0.88 -5.96
N ASP A 58 -0.20 -1.40 -6.70
CA ASP A 58 -0.11 -2.83 -7.01
C ASP A 58 0.11 -3.67 -5.74
N ASP A 59 0.77 -3.11 -4.72
CA ASP A 59 1.00 -3.77 -3.44
C ASP A 59 -0.29 -3.99 -2.64
N ILE A 60 -1.32 -3.17 -2.87
CA ILE A 60 -2.57 -3.16 -2.10
C ILE A 60 -3.82 -3.47 -2.93
N ALA A 61 -3.74 -3.41 -4.27
CA ALA A 61 -4.88 -3.60 -5.18
C ALA A 61 -5.62 -4.92 -4.95
N TYR A 62 -4.88 -5.95 -4.51
CA TYR A 62 -5.44 -7.23 -4.08
C TYR A 62 -4.89 -7.60 -2.70
N THR A 63 -5.73 -7.52 -1.70
CA THR A 63 -5.34 -7.80 -0.31
C THR A 63 -6.26 -8.83 0.32
N VAL A 64 -5.67 -9.88 0.91
CA VAL A 64 -6.39 -10.89 1.67
C VAL A 64 -6.24 -10.60 3.16
N LEU A 65 -7.36 -10.40 3.83
CA LEU A 65 -7.45 -10.16 5.26
C LEU A 65 -7.88 -11.45 5.95
N SER A 66 -7.05 -11.93 6.87
CA SER A 66 -7.30 -13.15 7.67
C SER A 66 -7.72 -12.78 9.09
N TYR A 67 -8.50 -13.66 9.70
CA TYR A 67 -9.05 -13.50 11.06
C TYR A 67 -8.31 -14.37 12.07
N GLN A 68 -8.32 -13.94 13.32
CA GLN A 68 -7.86 -14.77 14.43
C GLN A 68 -8.77 -16.01 14.58
N ASN A 69 -8.24 -17.06 15.19
CA ASN A 69 -9.00 -18.31 15.38
C ASN A 69 -10.27 -18.07 16.21
N ASN A 70 -11.41 -18.51 15.70
CA ASN A 70 -12.74 -18.38 16.31
C ASN A 70 -13.13 -16.95 16.71
N SER A 71 -12.58 -15.95 16.00
CA SER A 71 -12.81 -14.54 16.26
C SER A 71 -13.31 -13.82 15.00
N THR A 72 -13.98 -12.71 15.19
CA THR A 72 -14.25 -11.69 14.16
C THR A 72 -13.11 -10.68 14.06
N GLU A 73 -12.12 -10.76 14.95
CA GLU A 73 -10.97 -9.86 14.92
C GLU A 73 -9.96 -10.22 13.83
N LEU A 74 -9.50 -9.21 13.14
CA LEU A 74 -8.44 -9.32 12.15
C LEU A 74 -7.10 -9.66 12.82
N THR A 75 -6.26 -10.43 12.12
CA THR A 75 -4.87 -10.62 12.55
C THR A 75 -4.11 -9.29 12.53
N LYS A 76 -3.06 -9.15 13.33
CA LYS A 76 -2.19 -7.95 13.33
C LYS A 76 -1.66 -7.61 11.94
N TYR A 77 -1.33 -8.64 11.16
CA TYR A 77 -0.90 -8.48 9.77
C TYR A 77 -2.01 -7.87 8.91
N SER A 78 -3.24 -8.40 9.02
CA SER A 78 -4.39 -7.89 8.28
C SER A 78 -4.77 -6.46 8.69
N GLN A 79 -4.67 -6.12 9.97
CA GLN A 79 -4.87 -4.76 10.45
C GLN A 79 -3.88 -3.79 9.82
N LYS A 80 -2.58 -4.15 9.81
CA LYS A 80 -1.55 -3.33 9.16
C LYS A 80 -1.83 -3.14 7.67
N ARG A 81 -2.19 -4.21 6.94
CA ARG A 81 -2.54 -4.12 5.52
C ARG A 81 -3.75 -3.21 5.29
N LEU A 82 -4.77 -3.30 6.14
CA LEU A 82 -5.96 -2.47 6.04
C LEU A 82 -5.66 -0.99 6.32
N THR A 83 -4.77 -0.71 7.27
CA THR A 83 -4.28 0.67 7.52
C THR A 83 -3.56 1.24 6.30
N MET A 84 -2.67 0.47 5.66
CA MET A 84 -1.99 0.87 4.43
C MET A 84 -2.99 1.20 3.31
N ILE A 85 -4.03 0.36 3.13
CA ILE A 85 -5.10 0.65 2.17
C ILE A 85 -5.79 1.98 2.51
N GLY A 86 -6.15 2.19 3.77
CA GLY A 86 -6.80 3.43 4.20
C GLY A 86 -5.93 4.68 4.01
N GLU A 87 -4.63 4.58 4.25
CA GLU A 87 -3.67 5.68 4.01
C GLU A 87 -3.59 5.99 2.51
N TYR A 88 -3.48 4.97 1.67
CA TYR A 88 -3.44 5.15 0.21
C TYR A 88 -4.73 5.83 -0.31
N LEU A 89 -5.88 5.36 0.16
CA LEU A 89 -7.19 5.87 -0.28
C LEU A 89 -7.45 7.33 0.11
N LYS A 90 -6.76 7.86 1.12
CA LYS A 90 -6.82 9.28 1.48
C LYS A 90 -6.07 10.16 0.50
N GLU A 91 -4.96 9.66 -0.04
CA GLU A 91 -4.08 10.41 -0.94
C GLU A 91 -4.50 10.28 -2.41
N ASP A 92 -5.15 9.17 -2.79
CA ASP A 92 -5.54 8.88 -4.18
C ASP A 92 -7.05 9.08 -4.37
N SER A 93 -7.41 10.22 -4.98
CA SER A 93 -8.80 10.55 -5.32
C SER A 93 -9.31 9.84 -6.59
N GLU A 94 -8.42 9.23 -7.38
CA GLU A 94 -8.78 8.55 -8.63
C GLU A 94 -9.32 7.15 -8.41
N LEU A 95 -9.26 6.64 -7.19
CA LEU A 95 -9.76 5.32 -6.88
C LEU A 95 -11.28 5.31 -6.85
N GLU A 96 -11.89 4.54 -7.76
CA GLU A 96 -13.34 4.55 -7.95
C GLU A 96 -14.06 3.55 -7.07
N LEU A 97 -13.50 2.36 -6.89
CA LEU A 97 -14.26 1.27 -6.28
C LEU A 97 -13.39 0.38 -5.37
N VAL A 98 -13.94 0.09 -4.21
CA VAL A 98 -13.43 -0.89 -3.25
C VAL A 98 -14.42 -2.05 -3.17
N LEU A 99 -14.00 -3.23 -3.62
CA LEU A 99 -14.80 -4.45 -3.54
C LEU A 99 -14.37 -5.27 -2.33
N LEU A 100 -15.32 -5.62 -1.48
CA LEU A 100 -15.13 -6.43 -0.28
C LEU A 100 -15.86 -7.76 -0.42
N ASP A 101 -15.14 -8.86 -0.55
CA ASP A 101 -15.68 -10.20 -0.66
C ASP A 101 -15.41 -11.01 0.63
N GLY A 102 -16.45 -11.31 1.39
CA GLY A 102 -16.36 -12.09 2.62
C GLY A 102 -16.54 -13.60 2.39
N TYR A 103 -15.71 -14.41 3.05
CA TYR A 103 -15.74 -15.87 2.98
C TYR A 103 -15.64 -16.51 4.36
N THR A 104 -16.18 -17.72 4.50
CA THR A 104 -16.06 -18.57 5.69
C THR A 104 -15.47 -19.93 5.33
N ASP A 105 -15.12 -20.72 6.34
CA ASP A 105 -14.93 -22.16 6.17
C ASP A 105 -16.30 -22.88 6.09
N SER A 106 -16.29 -24.20 5.93
CA SER A 106 -17.52 -25.02 5.84
C SER A 106 -18.10 -25.42 7.20
N TYR A 107 -17.53 -24.94 8.30
CA TYR A 107 -18.04 -25.30 9.63
C TYR A 107 -19.24 -24.44 9.99
N GLY A 108 -20.37 -25.10 10.31
CA GLY A 108 -21.62 -24.41 10.62
C GLY A 108 -22.68 -24.51 9.52
N GLY A 109 -23.82 -23.88 9.75
CA GLY A 109 -24.91 -23.89 8.80
C GLY A 109 -24.69 -22.84 7.69
N ARG A 110 -25.08 -23.19 6.45
CA ARG A 110 -24.89 -22.36 5.25
C ARG A 110 -25.41 -20.93 5.42
N TRP A 111 -26.60 -20.78 5.97
CA TRP A 111 -27.18 -19.47 6.24
C TRP A 111 -26.36 -18.66 7.23
N ASN A 112 -25.90 -19.29 8.33
CA ASN A 112 -25.05 -18.65 9.34
C ASN A 112 -23.71 -18.21 8.73
N ASN A 113 -23.12 -19.02 7.88
CA ASN A 113 -21.87 -18.72 7.19
C ASN A 113 -22.02 -17.53 6.21
N GLU A 114 -23.15 -17.46 5.52
CA GLU A 114 -23.45 -16.30 4.66
C GLU A 114 -23.56 -15.01 5.50
N GLN A 115 -24.33 -15.03 6.61
CA GLN A 115 -24.45 -13.88 7.50
C GLN A 115 -23.11 -13.51 8.16
N LEU A 116 -22.29 -14.50 8.53
CA LEU A 116 -20.98 -14.26 9.12
C LEU A 116 -20.01 -13.59 8.10
N SER A 117 -20.04 -14.02 6.84
CA SER A 117 -19.23 -13.45 5.79
C SER A 117 -19.59 -11.99 5.52
N ILE A 118 -20.89 -11.66 5.51
CA ILE A 118 -21.39 -10.29 5.39
C ILE A 118 -20.95 -9.44 6.58
N ARG A 119 -21.10 -9.93 7.80
CA ARG A 119 -20.67 -9.19 9.01
C ARG A 119 -19.20 -8.86 8.99
N ARG A 120 -18.33 -9.82 8.63
CA ARG A 120 -16.89 -9.59 8.50
C ARG A 120 -16.54 -8.53 7.45
N ALA A 121 -17.18 -8.59 6.31
CA ALA A 121 -16.98 -7.59 5.27
C ALA A 121 -17.50 -6.21 5.69
N ASN A 122 -18.61 -6.14 6.46
CA ASN A 122 -19.11 -4.89 7.03
C ASN A 122 -18.16 -4.28 8.07
N GLU A 123 -17.47 -5.07 8.88
CA GLU A 123 -16.45 -4.58 9.81
C GLU A 123 -15.29 -3.92 9.06
N VAL A 124 -14.83 -4.53 7.97
CA VAL A 124 -13.80 -3.94 7.09
C VAL A 124 -14.31 -2.66 6.45
N LYS A 125 -15.54 -2.63 5.93
CA LYS A 125 -16.19 -1.43 5.38
C LYS A 125 -16.22 -0.31 6.41
N SER A 126 -16.72 -0.60 7.62
CA SER A 126 -16.79 0.38 8.71
C SER A 126 -15.42 0.96 9.05
N TYR A 127 -14.38 0.11 9.11
CA TYR A 127 -13.02 0.55 9.37
C TYR A 127 -12.51 1.49 8.26
N LEU A 128 -12.68 1.13 6.99
CA LEU A 128 -12.30 1.99 5.86
C LEU A 128 -13.04 3.34 5.88
N THR A 129 -14.32 3.32 6.25
CA THR A 129 -15.11 4.55 6.39
C THR A 129 -14.56 5.44 7.52
N THR A 130 -14.13 4.87 8.66
CA THR A 130 -13.47 5.66 9.73
C THR A 130 -12.15 6.28 9.28
N LEU A 131 -11.49 5.68 8.29
CA LEU A 131 -10.28 6.23 7.67
C LEU A 131 -10.58 7.29 6.59
N GLY A 132 -11.86 7.58 6.34
CA GLY A 132 -12.28 8.63 5.42
C GLY A 132 -12.65 8.16 4.01
N VAL A 133 -12.74 6.84 3.78
CA VAL A 133 -13.21 6.31 2.49
C VAL A 133 -14.73 6.49 2.39
N PRO A 134 -15.24 7.15 1.33
CA PRO A 134 -16.67 7.33 1.13
C PRO A 134 -17.40 5.97 1.02
N GLU A 135 -18.55 5.88 1.68
CA GLU A 135 -19.29 4.62 1.77
C GLU A 135 -19.84 4.13 0.43
N ASP A 136 -20.20 5.05 -0.45
CA ASP A 136 -20.70 4.82 -1.81
C ASP A 136 -19.65 4.19 -2.74
N ARG A 137 -18.37 4.34 -2.42
CA ARG A 137 -17.25 3.70 -3.13
C ARG A 137 -16.97 2.26 -2.67
N ILE A 138 -17.63 1.79 -1.61
CA ILE A 138 -17.39 0.48 -1.04
C ILE A 138 -18.54 -0.46 -1.37
N GLN A 139 -18.30 -1.45 -2.21
CA GLN A 139 -19.25 -2.53 -2.49
C GLN A 139 -18.86 -3.78 -1.70
N LEU A 140 -19.86 -4.46 -1.16
CA LEU A 140 -19.67 -5.60 -0.26
C LEU A 140 -20.50 -6.79 -0.75
N THR A 141 -19.87 -7.98 -0.72
CA THR A 141 -20.54 -9.24 -1.02
C THR A 141 -20.14 -10.32 -0.01
N GLY A 142 -21.11 -10.99 0.57
CA GLY A 142 -20.89 -12.17 1.39
C GLY A 142 -21.07 -13.44 0.57
N HIS A 143 -20.08 -14.30 0.53
CA HIS A 143 -20.08 -15.57 -0.19
C HIS A 143 -20.31 -16.78 0.70
N GLY A 144 -20.26 -16.61 2.04
CA GLY A 144 -20.34 -17.69 2.98
C GLY A 144 -19.25 -18.74 2.75
N GLU A 145 -19.65 -20.00 2.73
CA GLU A 145 -18.76 -21.16 2.54
C GLU A 145 -18.45 -21.48 1.06
N LYS A 146 -18.79 -20.58 0.13
CA LYS A 146 -18.49 -20.79 -1.28
C LYS A 146 -17.04 -20.38 -1.61
N ARG A 147 -16.49 -20.98 -2.69
CA ARG A 147 -15.15 -20.62 -3.23
C ARG A 147 -14.02 -20.79 -2.21
N HIS A 148 -13.93 -21.96 -1.59
CA HIS A 148 -12.80 -22.32 -0.74
C HIS A 148 -11.48 -22.27 -1.53
N ILE A 149 -10.42 -21.79 -0.88
CA ILE A 149 -9.06 -21.77 -1.42
C ILE A 149 -8.18 -22.88 -0.83
N ALA A 150 -8.65 -23.54 0.22
CA ALA A 150 -7.99 -24.66 0.87
C ALA A 150 -9.04 -25.71 1.29
N PRO A 151 -8.63 -26.98 1.49
CA PRO A 151 -9.48 -28.01 2.06
C PRO A 151 -10.02 -27.59 3.44
N ASN A 152 -11.17 -28.13 3.88
CA ASN A 152 -11.74 -27.81 5.19
C ASN A 152 -11.43 -28.86 6.28
N ASP A 153 -10.45 -29.72 6.05
CA ASP A 153 -10.06 -30.87 6.86
C ASP A 153 -9.26 -30.47 8.11
N THR A 154 -8.30 -29.57 7.98
CA THR A 154 -7.47 -29.11 9.10
C THR A 154 -7.89 -27.74 9.61
N ARG A 155 -7.43 -27.39 10.82
CA ARG A 155 -7.67 -26.06 11.42
C ARG A 155 -6.98 -24.95 10.61
N GLU A 156 -5.80 -25.26 10.11
CA GLU A 156 -4.95 -24.36 9.30
C GLU A 156 -5.60 -24.08 7.94
N SER A 157 -6.07 -25.11 7.26
CA SER A 157 -6.78 -24.99 5.98
C SER A 157 -8.07 -24.17 6.14
N ARG A 158 -8.86 -24.45 7.19
CA ARG A 158 -10.06 -23.65 7.48
C ARG A 158 -9.72 -22.19 7.77
N ALA A 159 -8.57 -21.90 8.42
CA ALA A 159 -8.13 -20.53 8.66
C ALA A 159 -7.87 -19.75 7.37
N GLN A 160 -7.39 -20.41 6.31
CA GLN A 160 -7.22 -19.78 4.99
C GLN A 160 -8.57 -19.45 4.34
N ASN A 161 -9.59 -20.28 4.57
CA ASN A 161 -10.92 -20.02 4.02
C ASN A 161 -11.64 -18.86 4.74
N ARG A 162 -11.37 -18.63 6.03
CA ARG A 162 -11.91 -17.51 6.80
C ARG A 162 -11.18 -16.22 6.44
N ARG A 163 -11.62 -15.56 5.39
CA ARG A 163 -10.97 -14.37 4.85
C ARG A 163 -11.96 -13.32 4.35
N VAL A 164 -11.49 -12.09 4.26
CA VAL A 164 -12.10 -11.03 3.44
C VAL A 164 -11.06 -10.63 2.39
N VAL A 165 -11.48 -10.59 1.16
CA VAL A 165 -10.66 -10.12 0.04
C VAL A 165 -11.05 -8.69 -0.28
N VAL A 166 -10.06 -7.81 -0.28
CA VAL A 166 -10.19 -6.42 -0.70
C VAL A 166 -9.62 -6.30 -2.10
N ARG A 167 -10.40 -5.78 -3.01
CA ARG A 167 -9.96 -5.47 -4.39
C ARG A 167 -10.22 -3.99 -4.66
N LEU A 168 -9.19 -3.30 -5.12
CA LEU A 168 -9.26 -1.89 -5.49
C LEU A 168 -9.28 -1.79 -7.01
N SER A 169 -10.13 -0.89 -7.54
CA SER A 169 -10.20 -0.61 -8.97
C SER A 169 -9.98 0.87 -9.21
N LYS A 170 -9.09 1.19 -10.16
CA LYS A 170 -8.96 2.52 -10.75
C LYS A 170 -9.74 2.60 -12.05
N SER A 171 -10.24 3.80 -12.38
CA SER A 171 -10.85 4.12 -13.66
C SER A 171 -9.88 3.99 -14.83
#